data_a0ebefc2b23dd210cfb895a02cbc8569
#
_entry.id   a0ebefc2b23dd210cfb895a02cbc8569
#
_cell.length_a   1.000
_cell.length_b   1.000
_cell.length_c   1.000
_cell.angle_alpha   90.00
_cell.angle_beta   90.00
_cell.angle_gamma   90.00
#
_symmetry.space_group_name_H-M   'P 1'
#
loop_
_entity.id
_entity.type
_entity.pdbx_description
1 polymer ?
#
loop_
_entity_poly.entity_id
_entity_poly.type
_entity_poly.pdbx_seq_one_letter_code
_entity_poly.pdbx_strand_id
1 'polypeptide(L)'
;MCIRDRKSFFDFKGKVTKKNISKFIKFMGPCFEIVGFRQRNKQFNYLGDICSDFGFNIKFIVGKKIKFKKLNLNNLKTSLESKKNGLKVNGNTNIVYINPLNCLRFVLNKVKKEKINLNKDFYVFTGSTVGVVPFKGKGLYKGTIDKIGSVSVNIR
;
A
#
# COMPACT_ATOMS: atom_id res chain seq x y z
N MET A 1 -2.76 -2.19 3.79
CA MET A 1 -3.52 -2.81 4.91
C MET A 1 -4.47 -1.79 5.53
N CYS A 2 -5.65 -2.22 5.93
CA CYS A 2 -6.59 -1.35 6.64
C CYS A 2 -6.42 -1.58 8.14
N ILE A 3 -6.25 -0.50 8.89
CA ILE A 3 -6.17 -0.55 10.34
C ILE A 3 -7.55 -0.34 10.92
N ARG A 4 -7.91 -1.20 11.82
CA ARG A 4 -9.13 -1.10 12.62
C ARG A 4 -8.79 -0.81 14.06
N ASP A 5 -9.84 -0.21 14.63
CA ASP A 5 -9.96 0.07 16.03
C ASP A 5 -9.01 1.18 16.46
N ARG A 6 -9.37 2.33 15.94
CA ARG A 6 -8.80 3.60 16.32
C ARG A 6 -8.68 3.74 17.84
N LYS A 7 -9.76 3.41 18.57
CA LYS A 7 -9.80 3.59 20.04
C LYS A 7 -8.71 2.73 20.69
N SER A 8 -8.66 1.44 20.39
CA SER A 8 -7.64 0.56 20.96
C SER A 8 -6.21 0.89 20.53
N PHE A 9 -6.02 1.44 19.32
CA PHE A 9 -4.69 1.85 18.87
C PHE A 9 -4.20 3.12 19.58
N PHE A 10 -5.05 4.13 19.72
CA PHE A 10 -4.67 5.39 20.38
C PHE A 10 -4.62 5.27 21.89
N ASP A 11 -5.48 4.45 22.49
CA ASP A 11 -5.45 4.16 23.92
C ASP A 11 -4.25 3.28 24.31
N PHE A 12 -3.64 2.59 23.34
CA PHE A 12 -2.47 1.76 23.59
C PHE A 12 -1.24 2.60 23.88
N LYS A 13 -0.82 2.66 25.13
CA LYS A 13 0.32 3.50 25.59
C LYS A 13 1.68 2.98 25.18
N GLY A 14 1.82 1.71 24.81
CA GLY A 14 3.07 1.08 24.48
C GLY A 14 3.54 1.33 23.04
N LYS A 15 4.73 0.80 22.72
CA LYS A 15 5.28 0.79 21.34
C LYS A 15 4.68 -0.34 20.52
N VAL A 16 4.37 -0.08 19.25
CA VAL A 16 3.95 -1.14 18.33
C VAL A 16 5.16 -1.98 17.96
N THR A 17 5.07 -3.28 18.21
CA THR A 17 6.13 -4.28 18.00
C THR A 17 5.66 -5.37 17.02
N LYS A 18 6.58 -6.23 16.59
CA LYS A 18 6.22 -7.42 15.78
C LYS A 18 5.23 -8.35 16.52
N LYS A 19 5.29 -8.40 17.87
CA LYS A 19 4.44 -9.28 18.68
C LYS A 19 3.00 -8.78 18.80
N ASN A 20 2.79 -7.46 18.82
CA ASN A 20 1.46 -6.87 19.08
C ASN A 20 0.79 -6.21 17.86
N ILE A 21 1.50 -6.02 16.74
CA ILE A 21 0.99 -5.32 15.56
C ILE A 21 -0.31 -5.92 15.01
N SER A 22 -0.48 -7.24 15.09
CA SER A 22 -1.67 -7.94 14.60
C SER A 22 -2.96 -7.48 15.28
N LYS A 23 -2.88 -6.98 16.49
CA LYS A 23 -4.04 -6.46 17.26
C LYS A 23 -4.66 -5.22 16.61
N PHE A 24 -3.86 -4.48 15.81
CA PHE A 24 -4.27 -3.22 15.19
C PHE A 24 -4.71 -3.38 13.73
N ILE A 25 -4.73 -4.61 13.19
CA ILE A 25 -5.08 -4.85 11.79
C ILE A 25 -6.45 -5.54 11.72
N LYS A 26 -7.41 -4.90 11.08
CA LYS A 26 -8.74 -5.48 10.83
C LYS A 26 -8.79 -6.26 9.53
N PHE A 27 -8.32 -5.61 8.47
CA PHE A 27 -8.38 -6.13 7.13
C PHE A 27 -7.03 -5.95 6.42
N MET A 28 -6.82 -6.79 5.43
CA MET A 28 -5.75 -6.64 4.43
C MET A 28 -6.34 -6.87 3.05
N GLY A 29 -5.68 -6.33 2.04
CA GLY A 29 -6.11 -6.51 0.65
C GLY A 29 -5.08 -5.95 -0.32
N PRO A 30 -5.15 -6.37 -1.59
CA PRO A 30 -4.36 -5.77 -2.64
C PRO A 30 -4.87 -4.36 -2.94
N CYS A 31 -3.97 -3.50 -3.37
CA CYS A 31 -4.33 -2.17 -3.84
C CYS A 31 -3.41 -1.74 -4.97
N PHE A 32 -3.90 -0.81 -5.79
CA PHE A 32 -3.06 -0.04 -6.68
C PHE A 32 -2.87 1.36 -6.13
N GLU A 33 -1.69 1.86 -6.28
CA GLU A 33 -1.38 3.27 -6.24
C GLU A 33 -1.15 3.74 -7.67
N ILE A 34 -1.97 4.66 -8.13
CA ILE A 34 -1.78 5.33 -9.42
C ILE A 34 -0.91 6.55 -9.15
N VAL A 35 0.24 6.56 -9.77
CA VAL A 35 1.20 7.67 -9.65
C VAL A 35 1.27 8.47 -10.95
N GLY A 36 1.56 9.76 -10.83
CA GLY A 36 1.69 10.65 -11.97
C GLY A 36 1.99 12.08 -11.52
N PHE A 37 2.42 12.89 -12.45
CA PHE A 37 2.71 14.29 -12.21
C PHE A 37 1.45 15.15 -12.34
N ARG A 38 1.15 15.98 -11.33
CA ARG A 38 0.13 17.05 -11.43
C ARG A 38 0.73 18.32 -12.02
N GLN A 39 2.03 18.46 -11.95
CA GLN A 39 2.75 19.61 -12.47
C GLN A 39 2.83 19.56 -13.99
N ARG A 40 2.80 20.73 -14.64
CA ARG A 40 2.97 20.85 -16.11
C ARG A 40 4.36 20.36 -16.55
N ASN A 41 5.40 20.74 -15.81
CA ASN A 41 6.75 20.25 -16.01
C ASN A 41 6.89 18.90 -15.31
N LYS A 42 7.04 17.84 -16.11
CA LYS A 42 7.23 16.46 -15.62
C LYS A 42 8.64 16.23 -15.08
N GLN A 43 9.23 17.25 -14.51
CA GLN A 43 10.56 17.20 -13.90
C GLN A 43 10.47 17.60 -12.44
N PHE A 44 11.27 16.98 -11.61
CA PHE A 44 11.48 17.39 -10.23
C PHE A 44 12.99 17.53 -10.02
N ASN A 45 13.38 18.63 -9.40
CA ASN A 45 14.79 18.95 -9.15
C ASN A 45 15.13 18.78 -7.67
N TYR A 46 14.13 18.84 -6.82
CA TYR A 46 14.31 18.84 -5.38
C TYR A 46 13.32 17.89 -4.68
N LEU A 47 13.70 17.43 -3.49
CA LEU A 47 12.81 16.61 -2.65
C LEU A 47 11.48 17.32 -2.35
N GLY A 48 11.52 18.67 -2.24
CA GLY A 48 10.32 19.48 -2.04
C GLY A 48 9.27 19.32 -3.15
N ASP A 49 9.70 19.13 -4.41
CA ASP A 49 8.80 18.93 -5.54
C ASP A 49 8.00 17.63 -5.38
N ILE A 50 8.68 16.58 -4.90
CA ILE A 50 8.04 15.29 -4.61
C ILE A 50 7.05 15.44 -3.45
N CYS A 51 7.43 16.13 -2.39
CA CYS A 51 6.58 16.33 -1.22
C CYS A 51 5.36 17.19 -1.55
N SER A 52 5.53 18.26 -2.35
CA SER A 52 4.44 19.16 -2.75
C SER A 52 3.42 18.48 -3.68
N ASP A 53 3.84 17.46 -4.44
CA ASP A 53 2.98 16.63 -5.27
C ASP A 53 2.51 15.34 -4.58
N PHE A 54 2.48 15.32 -3.26
CA PHE A 54 2.04 14.16 -2.46
C PHE A 54 2.75 12.86 -2.82
N GLY A 55 4.05 12.90 -3.14
CA GLY A 55 4.81 11.75 -3.60
C GLY A 55 4.32 11.22 -4.95
N PHE A 56 3.79 12.09 -5.80
CA PHE A 56 3.17 11.76 -7.10
C PHE A 56 1.92 10.89 -7.01
N ASN A 57 1.33 10.74 -5.85
CA ASN A 57 0.12 9.96 -5.68
C ASN A 57 -1.08 10.67 -6.32
N ILE A 58 -1.72 10.01 -7.29
CA ILE A 58 -2.96 10.48 -7.92
C ILE A 58 -4.17 9.84 -7.28
N LYS A 59 -4.13 8.51 -7.10
CA LYS A 59 -5.30 7.76 -6.61
C LYS A 59 -4.88 6.41 -6.02
N PHE A 60 -5.58 5.99 -4.99
CA PHE A 60 -5.56 4.62 -4.51
C PHE A 60 -6.80 3.86 -4.96
N ILE A 61 -6.62 2.60 -5.39
CA ILE A 61 -7.69 1.68 -5.75
C ILE A 61 -7.53 0.44 -4.85
N VAL A 62 -8.50 0.24 -3.99
CA VAL A 62 -8.48 -0.86 -3.01
C VAL A 62 -9.31 -2.02 -3.54
N GLY A 63 -8.70 -3.19 -3.65
CA GLY A 63 -9.38 -4.42 -4.02
C GLY A 63 -10.21 -5.01 -2.88
N LYS A 64 -10.72 -6.21 -3.08
CA LYS A 64 -11.50 -6.91 -2.06
C LYS A 64 -10.66 -7.12 -0.80
N LYS A 65 -11.19 -6.65 0.33
CA LYS A 65 -10.56 -6.79 1.65
C LYS A 65 -10.91 -8.14 2.24
N ILE A 66 -9.92 -8.79 2.86
CA ILE A 66 -10.13 -9.99 3.69
C ILE A 66 -9.81 -9.66 5.14
N LYS A 67 -10.42 -10.37 6.09
CA LYS A 67 -10.05 -10.26 7.51
C LYS A 67 -8.57 -10.59 7.65
N PHE A 68 -7.87 -9.86 8.51
CA PHE A 68 -6.47 -10.15 8.76
C PHE A 68 -6.30 -11.57 9.30
N LYS A 69 -5.43 -12.32 8.66
CA LYS A 69 -5.00 -13.66 9.08
C LYS A 69 -3.50 -13.60 9.37
N LYS A 70 -3.03 -14.40 10.31
CA LYS A 70 -1.59 -14.60 10.54
C LYS A 70 -0.99 -15.38 9.37
N LEU A 71 -0.81 -14.69 8.24
CA LEU A 71 -0.07 -15.21 7.10
C LEU A 71 1.39 -14.78 7.19
N ASN A 72 2.28 -15.62 6.68
CA ASN A 72 3.64 -15.17 6.43
C ASN A 72 3.62 -14.22 5.23
N LEU A 73 3.65 -12.93 5.51
CA LEU A 73 3.64 -11.89 4.49
C LEU A 73 5.02 -11.60 3.89
N ASN A 74 6.06 -12.33 4.29
CA ASN A 74 7.43 -12.07 3.82
C ASN A 74 7.72 -12.56 2.41
N ASN A 75 6.92 -13.47 1.87
CA ASN A 75 7.27 -14.14 0.62
C ASN A 75 6.02 -14.56 -0.17
N LEU A 76 5.08 -13.64 -0.33
CA LEU A 76 3.93 -13.86 -1.20
C LEU A 76 4.29 -13.41 -2.61
N LYS A 77 4.03 -14.28 -3.59
CA LYS A 77 4.15 -13.94 -5.01
C LYS A 77 3.10 -12.88 -5.35
N THR A 78 3.51 -11.94 -6.17
CA THR A 78 2.62 -10.88 -6.67
C THR A 78 2.78 -10.75 -8.17
N SER A 79 1.74 -10.28 -8.84
CA SER A 79 1.78 -10.00 -10.27
C SER A 79 0.95 -8.78 -10.60
N LEU A 80 1.35 -8.10 -11.66
CA LEU A 80 0.59 -7.07 -12.35
C LEU A 80 0.52 -7.46 -13.82
N GLU A 81 -0.69 -7.53 -14.36
CA GLU A 81 -0.91 -7.91 -15.75
C GLU A 81 -1.94 -7.04 -16.46
N SER A 82 -1.77 -6.85 -17.76
CA SER A 82 -2.76 -6.33 -18.68
C SER A 82 -2.66 -7.12 -19.99
N LYS A 83 -3.58 -8.08 -20.17
CA LYS A 83 -3.56 -8.98 -21.35
C LYS A 83 -3.60 -8.20 -22.65
N LYS A 84 -4.48 -7.19 -22.75
CA LYS A 84 -4.63 -6.35 -23.96
C LYS A 84 -3.31 -5.66 -24.34
N ASN A 85 -2.50 -5.30 -23.36
CA ASN A 85 -1.27 -4.55 -23.57
C ASN A 85 0.00 -5.43 -23.52
N GLY A 86 -0.14 -6.75 -23.46
CA GLY A 86 0.98 -7.67 -23.34
C GLY A 86 1.85 -7.44 -22.11
N LEU A 87 1.28 -6.83 -21.07
CA LEU A 87 2.00 -6.52 -19.85
C LEU A 87 1.87 -7.65 -18.83
N LYS A 88 3.01 -8.14 -18.35
CA LYS A 88 3.07 -9.04 -17.20
C LYS A 88 4.33 -8.75 -16.41
N VAL A 89 4.16 -8.37 -15.15
CA VAL A 89 5.26 -8.12 -14.21
C VAL A 89 5.02 -8.97 -12.97
N ASN A 90 6.03 -9.67 -12.54
CA ASN A 90 6.00 -10.46 -11.31
C ASN A 90 6.81 -9.76 -10.22
N GLY A 91 6.42 -9.98 -8.99
CA GLY A 91 7.08 -9.42 -7.84
C GLY A 91 6.87 -10.25 -6.58
N ASN A 92 7.25 -9.70 -5.46
CA ASN A 92 7.16 -10.38 -4.18
C ASN A 92 6.96 -9.37 -3.04
N THR A 93 6.28 -9.78 -2.00
CA THR A 93 6.03 -8.93 -0.83
C THR A 93 7.27 -8.65 0.02
N ASN A 94 8.36 -9.42 -0.14
CA ASN A 94 9.60 -9.21 0.60
C ASN A 94 10.34 -7.92 0.21
N ILE A 95 10.10 -7.39 -0.98
CA ILE A 95 10.71 -6.11 -1.40
C ILE A 95 10.10 -4.90 -0.67
N VAL A 96 8.94 -5.06 -0.04
CA VAL A 96 8.28 -4.01 0.72
C VAL A 96 8.88 -3.96 2.12
N TYR A 97 9.99 -3.22 2.29
CA TYR A 97 10.69 -3.04 3.56
C TYR A 97 10.92 -4.37 4.30
N ILE A 98 11.37 -5.39 3.52
CA ILE A 98 11.56 -6.78 3.94
C ILE A 98 10.24 -7.50 4.27
N ASN A 99 9.27 -6.79 4.83
CA ASN A 99 7.95 -7.30 5.19
C ASN A 99 6.96 -6.15 5.30
N PRO A 100 5.79 -6.21 4.66
CA PRO A 100 4.76 -5.18 4.77
C PRO A 100 4.38 -4.81 6.23
N LEU A 101 4.50 -5.74 7.17
CA LEU A 101 4.27 -5.46 8.59
C LEU A 101 5.34 -4.55 9.20
N ASN A 102 6.57 -4.55 8.67
CA ASN A 102 7.60 -3.61 9.13
C ASN A 102 7.25 -2.19 8.75
N CYS A 103 6.77 -1.97 7.50
CA CYS A 103 6.29 -0.67 7.06
C CYS A 103 5.11 -0.22 7.94
N LEU A 104 4.12 -1.08 8.14
CA LEU A 104 2.99 -0.76 9.01
C LEU A 104 3.45 -0.38 10.43
N ARG A 105 4.35 -1.15 11.02
CA ARG A 105 4.90 -0.87 12.35
C ARG A 105 5.58 0.49 12.41
N PHE A 106 6.37 0.82 11.39
CA PHE A 106 7.01 2.12 11.28
C PHE A 106 5.97 3.25 11.27
N VAL A 107 4.98 3.16 10.38
CA VAL A 107 3.91 4.17 10.25
C VAL A 107 3.14 4.33 11.56
N LEU A 108 2.73 3.23 12.21
CA LEU A 108 1.98 3.29 13.46
C LEU A 108 2.77 3.96 14.59
N ASN A 109 4.05 3.62 14.73
CA ASN A 109 4.89 4.27 15.74
C ASN A 109 5.14 5.75 15.42
N LYS A 110 5.27 6.12 14.13
CA LYS A 110 5.40 7.51 13.70
C LYS A 110 4.13 8.31 14.01
N VAL A 111 2.96 7.79 13.67
CA VAL A 111 1.65 8.40 14.00
C VAL A 111 1.54 8.68 15.49
N LYS A 112 1.96 7.74 16.35
CA LYS A 112 1.95 7.93 17.80
C LYS A 112 2.96 8.97 18.25
N LYS A 113 4.20 8.90 17.76
CA LYS A 113 5.26 9.85 18.12
C LYS A 113 4.89 11.29 17.78
N GLU A 114 4.30 11.47 16.59
CA GLU A 114 3.92 12.80 16.09
C GLU A 114 2.52 13.24 16.55
N LYS A 115 1.84 12.43 17.37
CA LYS A 115 0.50 12.71 17.90
C LYS A 115 -0.52 13.04 16.79
N ILE A 116 -0.38 12.39 15.62
CA ILE A 116 -1.27 12.62 14.49
C ILE A 116 -2.67 12.12 14.87
N ASN A 117 -3.63 13.04 14.89
CA ASN A 117 -5.02 12.69 15.19
C ASN A 117 -5.69 12.09 13.96
N LEU A 118 -6.03 10.82 14.01
CA LEU A 118 -6.78 10.13 12.98
C LEU A 118 -8.21 9.90 13.47
N ASN A 119 -9.16 10.55 12.81
CA ASN A 119 -10.56 10.56 13.26
C ASN A 119 -11.38 9.32 12.86
N LYS A 120 -10.84 8.44 12.02
CA LYS A 120 -11.53 7.25 11.47
C LYS A 120 -10.57 6.08 11.31
N ASP A 121 -11.12 4.90 11.04
CA ASP A 121 -10.34 3.78 10.51
C ASP A 121 -9.57 4.26 9.28
N PHE A 122 -8.31 3.89 9.16
CA PHE A 122 -7.46 4.35 8.07
C PHE A 122 -6.76 3.21 7.33
N TYR A 123 -6.33 3.50 6.12
CA TYR A 123 -5.54 2.58 5.31
C TYR A 123 -4.06 2.92 5.41
N VAL A 124 -3.23 1.90 5.43
CA VAL A 124 -1.80 2.05 5.24
C VAL A 124 -1.40 1.30 3.98
N PHE A 125 -0.92 2.03 3.00
CA PHE A 125 -0.35 1.47 1.78
C PHE A 125 1.13 1.21 2.05
N THR A 126 1.50 -0.06 2.09
CA THR A 126 2.80 -0.47 2.63
C THR A 126 3.93 -0.40 1.61
N GLY A 127 3.63 -0.12 0.37
CA GLY A 127 4.59 0.01 -0.72
C GLY A 127 4.32 -0.93 -1.89
N SER A 128 5.01 -0.73 -3.00
CA SER A 128 4.85 -1.55 -4.20
C SER A 128 5.62 -2.86 -4.07
N THR A 129 5.01 -3.93 -4.58
CA THR A 129 5.61 -5.27 -4.66
C THR A 129 6.14 -5.59 -6.06
N VAL A 130 5.95 -4.69 -7.02
CA VAL A 130 6.37 -4.82 -8.42
C VAL A 130 7.12 -3.58 -8.94
N GLY A 131 7.39 -2.60 -8.06
CA GLY A 131 7.97 -1.31 -8.45
C GLY A 131 6.95 -0.39 -9.12
N VAL A 132 7.45 0.63 -9.81
CA VAL A 132 6.64 1.53 -10.64
C VAL A 132 6.58 0.94 -12.05
N VAL A 133 5.37 0.69 -12.53
CA VAL A 133 5.13 0.09 -13.84
C VAL A 133 4.34 1.08 -14.71
N PRO A 134 4.92 1.59 -15.80
CA PRO A 134 4.23 2.51 -16.70
C PRO A 134 3.01 1.85 -17.36
N PHE A 135 1.96 2.63 -17.55
CA PHE A 135 0.83 2.20 -18.37
C PHE A 135 1.27 2.06 -19.85
N LYS A 136 0.97 0.91 -20.44
CA LYS A 136 1.22 0.64 -21.86
C LYS A 136 0.04 1.00 -22.78
N GLY A 137 -1.04 1.53 -22.22
CA GLY A 137 -2.23 1.92 -22.97
C GLY A 137 -3.53 1.68 -22.18
N LYS A 138 -4.65 1.97 -22.85
CA LYS A 138 -5.99 1.76 -22.31
C LYS A 138 -6.30 0.28 -22.15
N GLY A 139 -7.01 -0.08 -21.11
CA GLY A 139 -7.42 -1.47 -20.87
C GLY A 139 -7.48 -1.85 -19.41
N LEU A 140 -7.78 -3.12 -19.17
CA LEU A 140 -7.86 -3.68 -17.84
C LEU A 140 -6.46 -4.04 -17.32
N TYR A 141 -6.14 -3.51 -16.15
CA TYR A 141 -4.96 -3.87 -15.37
C TYR A 141 -5.40 -4.62 -14.13
N LYS A 142 -4.79 -5.78 -13.86
CA LYS A 142 -5.10 -6.63 -12.72
C LYS A 142 -3.83 -6.90 -11.92
N GLY A 143 -3.86 -6.54 -10.64
CA GLY A 143 -2.84 -6.89 -9.66
C GLY A 143 -3.30 -8.04 -8.79
N THR A 144 -2.43 -8.99 -8.51
CA THR A 144 -2.73 -10.14 -7.66
C THR A 144 -1.66 -10.28 -6.58
N ILE A 145 -2.09 -10.58 -5.37
CA ILE A 145 -1.21 -11.01 -4.26
C ILE A 145 -1.67 -12.39 -3.84
N ASP A 146 -0.77 -13.36 -3.92
CA ASP A 146 -1.06 -14.75 -3.56
C ASP A 146 -1.69 -14.84 -2.15
N LYS A 147 -2.68 -15.71 -1.99
CA LYS A 147 -3.43 -15.94 -0.74
C LYS A 147 -4.21 -14.73 -0.18
N ILE A 148 -4.11 -13.55 -0.82
CA ILE A 148 -4.80 -12.34 -0.37
C ILE A 148 -5.91 -11.95 -1.35
N GLY A 149 -5.64 -12.01 -2.67
CA GLY A 149 -6.63 -11.69 -3.67
C GLY A 149 -6.12 -10.76 -4.77
N SER A 150 -7.05 -10.12 -5.47
CA SER A 150 -6.74 -9.27 -6.62
C SER A 150 -7.44 -7.91 -6.54
N VAL A 151 -6.90 -6.96 -7.28
CA VAL A 151 -7.47 -5.64 -7.56
C VAL A 151 -7.40 -5.38 -9.06
N SER A 152 -8.39 -4.73 -9.61
CA SER A 152 -8.40 -4.39 -11.02
C SER A 152 -8.81 -2.94 -11.24
N VAL A 153 -8.28 -2.35 -12.31
CA VAL A 153 -8.63 -1.03 -12.79
C VAL A 153 -8.72 -1.02 -14.31
N ASN A 154 -9.72 -0.36 -14.84
CA ASN A 154 -9.84 -0.15 -16.28
C ASN A 154 -9.43 1.27 -16.62
N ILE A 155 -8.34 1.41 -17.38
CA ILE A 155 -7.83 2.68 -17.89
C ILE A 155 -8.55 2.97 -19.22
N ARG A 156 -9.21 4.11 -19.29
CA ARG A 156 -10.01 4.56 -20.46
C ARG A 156 -9.33 5.69 -21.22
#